data_c71c7881dd200475a13533352d3a4a88
#
_entry.id   c71c7881dd200475a13533352d3a4a88
#
_cell.length_a   1.000
_cell.length_b   1.000
_cell.length_c   1.000
_cell.angle_alpha   90.00
_cell.angle_beta   90.00
_cell.angle_gamma   90.00
#
_symmetry.space_group_name_H-M   'P 1'
#
loop_
_entity.id
_entity.type
_entity.pdbx_description
1 polymer ?
#
loop_
_entity_poly.entity_id
_entity_poly.type
_entity_poly.pdbx_seq_one_letter_code
_entity_poly.pdbx_strand_id
1 'polypeptide(L)'
;MNPLNRTEQRPTLILGGGLMGLAVAHQLARRGTAVQVISRNRSEAAGFVAAGMLAPHAEGLSGSLLQLGQASLKLIPRWVAQIEMDSGLSCGLRACGIVVPFRSDEERAQYPTATAGMKLDRAGLERELPGIGPSWSSGLLFDQDGQIDNRRQLMRALERACVSLGVRFLEGAEVLSMTRGPLGALTHVTLMTAQGDTQQLPCDQAVLCSGAWSR
;
A
#
# COMPACT_ATOMS: atom_id res chain seq x y z
N MET A 1 25.71 -1.85 -37.38
CA MET A 1 24.48 -1.99 -36.59
C MET A 1 23.93 -0.60 -36.33
N ASN A 2 22.78 -0.32 -36.85
CA ASN A 2 22.20 1.04 -36.96
C ASN A 2 21.59 1.46 -35.59
N PRO A 3 21.99 2.58 -34.96
CA PRO A 3 21.48 2.99 -33.63
C PRO A 3 20.16 3.78 -33.69
N LEU A 4 19.44 3.73 -34.82
CA LEU A 4 18.22 4.50 -35.06
C LEU A 4 16.99 3.59 -35.03
N ASN A 5 16.47 3.24 -33.86
CA ASN A 5 15.02 3.04 -33.62
C ASN A 5 14.76 2.61 -32.17
N ARG A 6 15.18 3.40 -31.18
CA ARG A 6 14.43 3.44 -29.92
C ARG A 6 13.28 4.44 -30.18
N THR A 7 12.16 3.93 -30.67
CA THR A 7 10.87 4.59 -30.44
C THR A 7 10.84 4.91 -28.95
N GLU A 8 10.82 6.20 -28.60
CA GLU A 8 10.73 6.62 -27.19
C GLU A 8 9.46 5.97 -26.62
N GLN A 9 9.68 4.90 -25.87
CA GLN A 9 8.59 4.13 -25.29
C GLN A 9 7.90 5.05 -24.29
N ARG A 10 6.65 5.40 -24.56
CA ARG A 10 5.86 6.25 -23.68
C ARG A 10 5.79 5.59 -22.31
N PRO A 11 5.93 6.35 -21.23
CA PRO A 11 5.86 5.79 -19.90
C PRO A 11 4.45 5.27 -19.60
N THR A 12 4.35 4.22 -18.81
CA THR A 12 3.11 3.86 -18.14
C THR A 12 2.79 4.94 -17.11
N LEU A 13 1.60 5.53 -17.20
CA LEU A 13 1.15 6.54 -16.25
C LEU A 13 0.51 5.89 -15.02
N ILE A 14 0.91 6.32 -13.84
CA ILE A 14 0.27 5.93 -12.57
C ILE A 14 -0.49 7.16 -12.06
N LEU A 15 -1.82 7.06 -12.05
CA LEU A 15 -2.71 8.14 -11.67
C LEU A 15 -3.04 8.05 -10.18
N GLY A 16 -2.24 8.72 -9.37
CA GLY A 16 -2.28 8.73 -7.91
C GLY A 16 -0.97 8.28 -7.27
N GLY A 17 -0.36 9.16 -6.45
CA GLY A 17 0.92 8.97 -5.77
C GLY A 17 0.80 8.43 -4.32
N GLY A 18 -0.31 7.75 -3.97
CA GLY A 18 -0.49 7.08 -2.70
C GLY A 18 0.23 5.72 -2.63
N LEU A 19 0.02 4.97 -1.54
CA LEU A 19 0.66 3.67 -1.31
C LEU A 19 0.52 2.71 -2.50
N MET A 20 -0.69 2.56 -3.03
CA MET A 20 -0.95 1.65 -4.15
C MET A 20 -0.24 2.10 -5.42
N GLY A 21 -0.30 3.40 -5.75
CA GLY A 21 0.36 3.96 -6.93
C GLY A 21 1.87 3.81 -6.87
N LEU A 22 2.48 4.13 -5.74
CA LEU A 22 3.92 3.96 -5.55
C LEU A 22 4.34 2.49 -5.59
N ALA A 23 3.55 1.58 -5.00
CA ALA A 23 3.83 0.14 -5.03
C ALA A 23 3.81 -0.42 -6.47
N VAL A 24 2.82 -0.02 -7.27
CA VAL A 24 2.72 -0.40 -8.68
C VAL A 24 3.88 0.20 -9.48
N ALA A 25 4.16 1.50 -9.28
CA ALA A 25 5.25 2.20 -9.94
C ALA A 25 6.61 1.53 -9.67
N HIS A 26 6.88 1.21 -8.40
CA HIS A 26 8.09 0.51 -7.97
C HIS A 26 8.23 -0.86 -8.68
N GLN A 27 7.17 -1.67 -8.69
CA GLN A 27 7.22 -2.99 -9.31
C GLN A 27 7.37 -2.94 -10.84
N LEU A 28 6.74 -1.98 -11.51
CA LEU A 28 6.91 -1.78 -12.96
C LEU A 28 8.32 -1.29 -13.29
N ALA A 29 8.85 -0.33 -12.55
CA ALA A 29 10.19 0.19 -12.74
C ALA A 29 11.27 -0.89 -12.52
N ARG A 30 11.13 -1.73 -11.50
CA ARG A 30 12.01 -2.91 -11.28
C ARG A 30 12.01 -3.88 -12.44
N ARG A 31 10.95 -3.93 -13.24
CA ARG A 31 10.84 -4.75 -14.47
C ARG A 31 11.34 -4.03 -15.72
N GLY A 32 11.93 -2.84 -15.57
CA GLY A 32 12.46 -2.05 -16.67
C GLY A 32 11.43 -1.24 -17.45
N THR A 33 10.18 -1.15 -16.95
CA THR A 33 9.15 -0.31 -17.58
C THR A 33 9.40 1.16 -17.24
N ALA A 34 9.36 2.05 -18.22
CA ALA A 34 9.35 3.49 -17.99
C ALA A 34 8.03 3.89 -17.32
N VAL A 35 8.11 4.58 -16.19
CA VAL A 35 6.94 4.93 -15.36
C VAL A 35 6.94 6.41 -15.03
N GLN A 36 5.75 7.02 -15.04
CA GLN A 36 5.51 8.37 -14.53
C GLN A 36 4.31 8.36 -13.57
N VAL A 37 4.50 8.83 -12.36
CA VAL A 37 3.46 9.01 -11.34
C VAL A 37 2.93 10.44 -11.42
N ILE A 38 1.61 10.56 -11.47
CA ILE A 38 0.90 11.85 -11.50
C ILE A 38 0.10 11.97 -10.20
N SER A 39 0.27 13.07 -9.49
CA SER A 39 -0.42 13.29 -8.22
C SER A 39 -0.74 14.76 -8.00
N ARG A 40 -1.95 15.02 -7.52
CA ARG A 40 -2.36 16.37 -7.12
C ARG A 40 -1.63 16.83 -5.86
N ASN A 41 -1.66 15.99 -4.83
CA ASN A 41 -0.96 16.23 -3.57
C ASN A 41 -0.71 14.89 -2.85
N ARG A 42 0.53 14.42 -2.84
CA ARG A 42 0.87 13.15 -2.18
C ARG A 42 0.75 13.18 -0.67
N SER A 43 0.86 14.36 -0.05
CA SER A 43 0.74 14.48 1.41
C SER A 43 -0.67 14.15 1.93
N GLU A 44 -1.69 14.19 1.05
CA GLU A 44 -3.08 13.81 1.36
C GLU A 44 -3.33 12.30 1.25
N ALA A 45 -2.34 11.52 0.82
CA ALA A 45 -2.51 10.08 0.66
C ALA A 45 -2.76 9.38 1.99
N ALA A 46 -3.75 8.49 2.04
CA ALA A 46 -4.14 7.73 3.23
C ALA A 46 -2.97 6.97 3.88
N GLY A 47 -1.94 6.59 3.10
CA GLY A 47 -0.73 5.94 3.61
C GLY A 47 0.03 6.76 4.66
N PHE A 48 -0.13 8.10 4.70
CA PHE A 48 0.50 8.95 5.72
C PHE A 48 -0.24 9.02 7.05
N VAL A 49 -1.52 8.60 7.08
CA VAL A 49 -2.37 8.61 8.29
C VAL A 49 -2.80 7.23 8.75
N ALA A 50 -2.55 6.19 7.93
CA ALA A 50 -2.86 4.80 8.28
C ALA A 50 -2.10 4.36 9.54
N ALA A 51 -2.71 3.49 10.35
CA ALA A 51 -2.09 2.95 11.57
C ALA A 51 -0.89 2.04 11.28
N GLY A 52 -0.86 1.40 10.12
CA GLY A 52 0.21 0.51 9.69
C GLY A 52 0.05 -0.94 10.15
N MET A 53 -1.12 -1.32 10.65
CA MET A 53 -1.39 -2.72 11.02
C MET A 53 -1.40 -3.62 9.78
N LEU A 54 -0.80 -4.80 9.92
CA LEU A 54 -0.78 -5.90 8.95
C LEU A 54 -1.49 -7.08 9.63
N ALA A 55 -2.82 -7.01 9.73
CA ALA A 55 -3.56 -7.68 10.76
C ALA A 55 -4.84 -8.39 10.27
N PRO A 56 -4.82 -9.19 9.19
CA PRO A 56 -6.03 -9.79 8.66
C PRO A 56 -6.75 -10.72 9.66
N HIS A 57 -6.02 -11.32 10.58
CA HIS A 57 -6.61 -12.16 11.61
C HIS A 57 -7.14 -11.32 12.78
N ALA A 58 -6.34 -10.38 13.28
CA ALA A 58 -6.75 -9.51 14.39
C ALA A 58 -7.87 -8.52 14.01
N GLU A 59 -8.10 -8.26 12.74
CA GLU A 59 -9.26 -7.51 12.24
C GLU A 59 -10.51 -8.39 12.01
N GLY A 60 -10.42 -9.68 12.28
CA GLY A 60 -11.54 -10.62 12.13
C GLY A 60 -12.02 -10.76 10.68
N LEU A 61 -11.13 -10.62 9.70
CA LEU A 61 -11.50 -10.80 8.30
C LEU A 61 -11.98 -12.22 8.03
N SER A 62 -12.83 -12.42 7.03
CA SER A 62 -13.37 -13.72 6.67
C SER A 62 -13.41 -13.93 5.15
N GLY A 63 -13.66 -15.18 4.73
CA GLY A 63 -13.83 -15.54 3.32
C GLY A 63 -12.65 -15.13 2.43
N SER A 64 -12.95 -14.62 1.24
CA SER A 64 -11.95 -14.19 0.24
C SER A 64 -11.05 -13.05 0.71
N LEU A 65 -11.57 -12.18 1.58
CA LEU A 65 -10.79 -11.06 2.10
C LEU A 65 -9.71 -11.53 3.07
N LEU A 66 -9.99 -12.51 3.93
CA LEU A 66 -8.98 -13.14 4.78
C LEU A 66 -7.92 -13.85 3.94
N GLN A 67 -8.33 -14.59 2.90
CA GLN A 67 -7.39 -15.27 2.00
C GLN A 67 -6.45 -14.29 1.31
N LEU A 68 -6.98 -13.16 0.83
CA LEU A 68 -6.18 -12.08 0.23
C LEU A 68 -5.20 -11.49 1.26
N GLY A 69 -5.67 -11.21 2.47
CA GLY A 69 -4.83 -10.70 3.57
C GLY A 69 -3.69 -11.65 3.92
N GLN A 70 -3.98 -12.95 4.05
CA GLN A 70 -2.97 -13.97 4.32
C GLN A 70 -1.94 -14.09 3.18
N ALA A 71 -2.39 -14.05 1.92
CA ALA A 71 -1.49 -14.03 0.76
C ALA A 71 -0.59 -12.78 0.76
N SER A 72 -1.16 -11.62 1.11
CA SER A 72 -0.42 -10.37 1.26
C SER A 72 0.64 -10.46 2.35
N LEU A 73 0.30 -10.95 3.55
CA LEU A 73 1.26 -11.12 4.65
C LEU A 73 2.48 -11.94 4.25
N LYS A 74 2.30 -13.02 3.49
CA LYS A 74 3.40 -13.86 2.99
C LYS A 74 4.34 -13.12 2.05
N LEU A 75 3.84 -12.14 1.31
CA LEU A 75 4.63 -11.37 0.33
C LEU A 75 5.32 -10.16 0.94
N ILE A 76 4.76 -9.56 2.00
CA ILE A 76 5.23 -8.30 2.59
C ILE A 76 6.71 -8.32 2.98
N PRO A 77 7.26 -9.33 3.69
CA PRO A 77 8.66 -9.31 4.09
C PRO A 77 9.62 -9.18 2.89
N ARG A 78 9.38 -9.95 1.82
CA ARG A 78 10.19 -9.88 0.61
C ARG A 78 10.02 -8.54 -0.12
N TRP A 79 8.80 -8.04 -0.19
CA TRP A 79 8.52 -6.76 -0.84
C TRP A 79 9.15 -5.59 -0.10
N VAL A 80 9.07 -5.57 1.24
CA VAL A 80 9.72 -4.57 2.09
C VAL A 80 11.23 -4.61 1.92
N ALA A 81 11.85 -5.79 1.96
CA ALA A 81 13.30 -5.93 1.76
C ALA A 81 13.74 -5.38 0.38
N GLN A 82 12.93 -5.55 -0.66
CA GLN A 82 13.21 -4.95 -1.97
C GLN A 82 13.16 -3.43 -1.94
N ILE A 83 12.17 -2.83 -1.25
CA ILE A 83 12.06 -1.37 -1.11
C ILE A 83 13.25 -0.82 -0.33
N GLU A 84 13.62 -1.47 0.79
CA GLU A 84 14.76 -1.07 1.62
C GLU A 84 16.07 -1.13 0.84
N MET A 85 16.26 -2.16 0.04
CA MET A 85 17.44 -2.28 -0.84
C MET A 85 17.48 -1.18 -1.91
N ASP A 86 16.36 -0.88 -2.57
CA ASP A 86 16.31 0.09 -3.66
C ASP A 86 16.35 1.55 -3.14
N SER A 87 15.88 1.79 -1.90
CA SER A 87 15.81 3.13 -1.31
C SER A 87 16.98 3.46 -0.40
N GLY A 88 17.62 2.46 0.22
CA GLY A 88 18.55 2.64 1.33
C GLY A 88 17.90 3.09 2.65
N LEU A 89 16.56 3.01 2.77
CA LEU A 89 15.80 3.43 3.94
C LEU A 89 15.05 2.26 4.55
N SER A 90 14.92 2.24 5.89
CA SER A 90 14.07 1.25 6.56
C SER A 90 12.60 1.57 6.43
N CYS A 91 11.77 0.54 6.23
CA CYS A 91 10.30 0.63 6.21
C CYS A 91 9.67 0.41 7.59
N GLY A 92 10.42 -0.08 8.56
CA GLY A 92 9.94 -0.34 9.91
C GLY A 92 8.97 -1.52 10.02
N LEU A 93 9.19 -2.58 9.24
CA LEU A 93 8.40 -3.82 9.35
C LEU A 93 8.69 -4.51 10.69
N ARG A 94 7.64 -4.88 11.43
CA ARG A 94 7.71 -5.63 12.68
C ARG A 94 6.78 -6.84 12.64
N ALA A 95 7.34 -8.03 12.81
CA ALA A 95 6.62 -9.27 13.07
C ALA A 95 6.44 -9.41 14.59
N CYS A 96 5.55 -8.60 15.18
CA CYS A 96 5.39 -8.49 16.64
C CYS A 96 4.14 -9.20 17.17
N GLY A 97 3.33 -9.80 16.32
CA GLY A 97 2.02 -10.27 16.68
C GLY A 97 1.04 -9.12 17.00
N ILE A 98 -0.24 -9.47 17.10
CA ILE A 98 -1.29 -8.53 17.54
C ILE A 98 -2.20 -9.22 18.53
N VAL A 99 -2.48 -8.55 19.65
CA VAL A 99 -3.40 -9.02 20.69
C VAL A 99 -4.76 -8.34 20.52
N VAL A 100 -5.82 -9.17 20.53
CA VAL A 100 -7.20 -8.70 20.57
C VAL A 100 -7.79 -9.09 21.93
N PRO A 101 -8.11 -8.13 22.82
CA PRO A 101 -8.72 -8.40 24.11
C PRO A 101 -10.24 -8.56 24.02
N PHE A 102 -10.81 -9.39 24.90
CA PHE A 102 -12.26 -9.65 25.02
C PHE A 102 -12.72 -9.52 26.47
N ARG A 103 -13.98 -9.18 26.65
CA ARG A 103 -14.59 -9.05 27.98
C ARG A 103 -15.03 -10.40 28.54
N SER A 104 -15.25 -11.41 27.67
CA SER A 104 -15.61 -12.75 28.08
C SER A 104 -15.04 -13.82 27.14
N ASP A 105 -15.05 -15.05 27.58
CA ASP A 105 -14.65 -16.22 26.79
C ASP A 105 -15.64 -16.49 25.64
N GLU A 106 -16.91 -16.12 25.83
CA GLU A 106 -17.95 -16.25 24.80
C GLU A 106 -17.68 -15.30 23.64
N GLU A 107 -17.39 -14.01 23.94
CA GLU A 107 -17.00 -13.01 22.91
C GLU A 107 -15.77 -13.51 22.12
N ARG A 108 -14.76 -14.00 22.84
CA ARG A 108 -13.56 -14.53 22.21
C ARG A 108 -13.86 -15.72 21.29
N ALA A 109 -14.71 -16.66 21.75
CA ALA A 109 -15.05 -17.87 21.00
C ALA A 109 -15.84 -17.56 19.71
N GLN A 110 -16.60 -16.47 19.69
CA GLN A 110 -17.38 -16.01 18.54
C GLN A 110 -16.58 -15.16 17.56
N TYR A 111 -15.31 -14.82 17.89
CA TYR A 111 -14.51 -14.01 16.99
C TYR A 111 -14.21 -14.74 15.67
N PRO A 112 -14.37 -14.10 14.49
CA PRO A 112 -14.32 -14.81 13.20
C PRO A 112 -13.05 -15.61 12.95
N THR A 113 -11.93 -15.16 13.52
CA THR A 113 -10.61 -15.79 13.37
C THR A 113 -10.12 -16.47 14.66
N ALA A 114 -11.01 -16.76 15.60
CA ALA A 114 -10.67 -17.34 16.92
C ALA A 114 -9.80 -18.59 16.85
N THR A 115 -10.00 -19.44 15.84
CA THR A 115 -9.23 -20.69 15.65
C THR A 115 -7.79 -20.46 15.18
N ALA A 116 -7.49 -19.28 14.64
CA ALA A 116 -6.15 -18.90 14.16
C ALA A 116 -5.31 -18.22 15.24
N GLY A 117 -5.92 -17.77 16.33
CA GLY A 117 -5.27 -17.08 17.43
C GLY A 117 -4.91 -17.98 18.61
N MET A 118 -3.82 -17.69 19.28
CA MET A 118 -3.47 -18.30 20.56
C MET A 118 -4.34 -17.70 21.66
N LYS A 119 -5.03 -18.56 22.42
CA LYS A 119 -5.90 -18.12 23.51
C LYS A 119 -5.08 -17.60 24.69
N LEU A 120 -5.44 -16.43 25.18
CA LEU A 120 -4.89 -15.83 26.39
C LEU A 120 -5.98 -15.80 27.47
N ASP A 121 -5.66 -16.29 28.66
CA ASP A 121 -6.42 -16.02 29.88
C ASP A 121 -6.07 -14.61 30.41
N ARG A 122 -6.68 -14.21 31.53
CA ARG A 122 -6.39 -12.89 32.13
C ARG A 122 -4.89 -12.70 32.42
N ALA A 123 -4.21 -13.71 32.95
CA ALA A 123 -2.80 -13.60 33.26
C ALA A 123 -1.93 -13.52 31.99
N GLY A 124 -2.28 -14.26 30.96
CA GLY A 124 -1.66 -14.15 29.64
C GLY A 124 -1.85 -12.76 29.01
N LEU A 125 -3.08 -12.24 29.11
CA LEU A 125 -3.40 -10.93 28.59
C LEU A 125 -2.63 -9.80 29.30
N GLU A 126 -2.47 -9.89 30.63
CA GLU A 126 -1.69 -8.94 31.41
C GLU A 126 -0.18 -8.98 31.07
N ARG A 127 0.36 -10.15 30.72
CA ARG A 127 1.76 -10.26 30.25
C ARG A 127 1.98 -9.61 28.91
N GLU A 128 1.03 -9.79 27.98
CA GLU A 128 1.14 -9.20 26.62
C GLU A 128 0.79 -7.71 26.59
N LEU A 129 -0.15 -7.28 27.45
CA LEU A 129 -0.63 -5.91 27.55
C LEU A 129 -0.59 -5.43 29.01
N PRO A 130 0.58 -5.13 29.58
CA PRO A 130 0.70 -4.67 30.95
C PRO A 130 -0.15 -3.43 31.24
N GLY A 131 -0.92 -3.49 32.33
CA GLY A 131 -1.84 -2.42 32.73
C GLY A 131 -3.18 -2.38 31.99
N ILE A 132 -3.50 -3.43 31.24
CA ILE A 132 -4.85 -3.53 30.63
C ILE A 132 -5.94 -3.51 31.72
N GLY A 133 -7.01 -2.75 31.49
CA GLY A 133 -8.09 -2.55 32.45
C GLY A 133 -8.76 -3.86 32.89
N PRO A 134 -9.36 -3.91 34.10
CA PRO A 134 -9.90 -5.13 34.72
C PRO A 134 -11.13 -5.70 33.98
N SER A 135 -11.77 -4.94 33.11
CA SER A 135 -12.92 -5.40 32.33
C SER A 135 -12.56 -6.38 31.20
N TRP A 136 -11.28 -6.51 30.88
CA TRP A 136 -10.80 -7.45 29.86
C TRP A 136 -10.36 -8.75 30.54
N SER A 137 -11.04 -9.85 30.25
CA SER A 137 -10.84 -11.13 30.95
C SER A 137 -10.03 -12.15 30.16
N SER A 138 -10.01 -12.01 28.83
CA SER A 138 -9.34 -12.95 27.94
C SER A 138 -8.88 -12.28 26.65
N GLY A 139 -8.09 -12.98 25.82
CA GLY A 139 -7.59 -12.47 24.56
C GLY A 139 -7.27 -13.53 23.52
N LEU A 140 -6.96 -13.05 22.32
CA LEU A 140 -6.33 -13.83 21.25
C LEU A 140 -5.03 -13.13 20.83
N LEU A 141 -3.94 -13.87 20.79
CA LEU A 141 -2.70 -13.43 20.17
C LEU A 141 -2.59 -14.05 18.77
N PHE A 142 -2.46 -13.20 17.78
CA PHE A 142 -2.20 -13.57 16.39
C PHE A 142 -0.72 -13.27 16.09
N ASP A 143 0.15 -14.24 16.30
CA ASP A 143 1.60 -14.13 16.11
C ASP A 143 2.02 -13.94 14.65
N GLN A 144 1.18 -14.38 13.71
CA GLN A 144 1.36 -14.22 12.27
C GLN A 144 1.05 -12.80 11.76
N ASP A 145 0.31 -12.01 12.54
CA ASP A 145 0.03 -10.61 12.24
C ASP A 145 1.18 -9.71 12.73
N GLY A 146 1.21 -8.49 12.24
CA GLY A 146 2.28 -7.55 12.58
C GLY A 146 1.94 -6.14 12.17
N GLN A 147 2.98 -5.32 12.01
CA GLN A 147 2.79 -3.91 11.62
C GLN A 147 3.98 -3.35 10.84
N ILE A 148 3.71 -2.28 10.10
CA ILE A 148 4.70 -1.31 9.68
C ILE A 148 4.73 -0.22 10.77
N ASP A 149 5.78 -0.20 11.56
CA ASP A 149 5.91 0.66 12.75
C ASP A 149 5.73 2.15 12.42
N ASN A 150 6.24 2.55 11.28
CA ASN A 150 6.08 3.92 10.80
C ASN A 150 5.68 3.96 9.33
N ARG A 151 4.35 4.05 9.07
CA ARG A 151 3.80 4.17 7.71
C ARG A 151 4.40 5.31 6.89
N ARG A 152 4.89 6.40 7.54
CA ARG A 152 5.57 7.50 6.85
C ARG A 152 6.95 7.09 6.38
N GLN A 153 7.65 6.22 7.14
CA GLN A 153 8.92 5.63 6.69
C GLN A 153 8.69 4.75 5.45
N LEU A 154 7.67 3.88 5.46
CA LEU A 154 7.32 3.09 4.29
C LEU A 154 7.04 3.97 3.06
N MET A 155 6.22 5.01 3.21
CA MET A 155 5.89 5.91 2.11
C MET A 155 7.13 6.62 1.55
N ARG A 156 8.02 7.11 2.42
CA ARG A 156 9.28 7.75 2.02
C ARG A 156 10.26 6.78 1.37
N ALA A 157 10.39 5.57 1.93
CA ALA A 157 11.24 4.53 1.37
C ALA A 157 10.76 4.12 -0.02
N LEU A 158 9.45 3.92 -0.17
CA LEU A 158 8.85 3.54 -1.44
C LEU A 158 9.00 4.65 -2.52
N GLU A 159 8.81 5.91 -2.14
CA GLU A 159 9.07 7.05 -3.01
C GLU A 159 10.55 7.11 -3.43
N ARG A 160 11.47 6.98 -2.46
CA ARG A 160 12.90 7.00 -2.73
C ARG A 160 13.32 5.83 -3.63
N ALA A 161 12.78 4.64 -3.41
CA ALA A 161 13.01 3.48 -4.27
C ALA A 161 12.53 3.75 -5.71
N CYS A 162 11.34 4.34 -5.87
CA CYS A 162 10.84 4.74 -7.20
C CYS A 162 11.80 5.73 -7.88
N VAL A 163 12.26 6.77 -7.18
CA VAL A 163 13.22 7.75 -7.71
C VAL A 163 14.53 7.07 -8.13
N SER A 164 15.07 6.17 -7.29
CA SER A 164 16.32 5.44 -7.58
C SER A 164 16.20 4.56 -8.82
N LEU A 165 15.00 4.08 -9.13
CA LEU A 165 14.70 3.28 -10.33
C LEU A 165 14.30 4.13 -11.56
N GLY A 166 14.40 5.46 -11.48
CA GLY A 166 14.13 6.36 -12.60
C GLY A 166 12.64 6.65 -12.84
N VAL A 167 11.75 6.37 -11.88
CA VAL A 167 10.35 6.80 -11.94
C VAL A 167 10.27 8.33 -11.93
N ARG A 168 9.55 8.89 -12.89
CA ARG A 168 9.29 10.33 -12.95
C ARG A 168 8.04 10.68 -12.15
N PHE A 169 8.04 11.86 -11.52
CA PHE A 169 6.92 12.38 -10.75
C PHE A 169 6.43 13.70 -11.34
N LEU A 170 5.12 13.81 -11.50
CA LEU A 170 4.43 15.06 -11.83
C LEU A 170 3.49 15.40 -10.66
N GLU A 171 3.95 16.32 -9.83
CA GLU A 171 3.19 16.82 -8.67
C GLU A 171 2.36 18.05 -9.00
N GLY A 172 1.29 18.27 -8.22
CA GLY A 172 0.41 19.41 -8.42
C GLY A 172 -0.47 19.31 -9.66
N ALA A 173 -0.60 18.11 -10.23
CA ALA A 173 -1.42 17.87 -11.41
C ALA A 173 -2.65 17.03 -11.06
N GLU A 174 -3.83 17.53 -11.41
CA GLU A 174 -5.10 16.83 -11.27
C GLU A 174 -5.51 16.17 -12.58
N VAL A 175 -5.84 14.90 -12.53
CA VAL A 175 -6.34 14.15 -13.69
C VAL A 175 -7.81 14.50 -13.92
N LEU A 176 -8.13 15.07 -15.07
CA LEU A 176 -9.49 15.46 -15.44
C LEU A 176 -10.19 14.38 -16.26
N SER A 177 -9.50 13.76 -17.22
CA SER A 177 -10.08 12.73 -18.07
C SER A 177 -9.04 11.83 -18.72
N MET A 178 -9.51 10.68 -19.21
CA MET A 178 -8.73 9.75 -20.04
C MET A 178 -9.44 9.61 -21.39
N THR A 179 -8.74 9.86 -22.48
CA THR A 179 -9.30 9.81 -23.85
C THR A 179 -8.87 8.52 -24.54
N ARG A 180 -9.84 7.84 -25.15
CA ARG A 180 -9.63 6.65 -25.98
C ARG A 180 -9.79 6.99 -27.46
N GLY A 181 -8.98 6.39 -28.28
CA GLY A 181 -9.09 6.45 -29.74
C GLY A 181 -10.20 5.53 -30.28
N PRO A 182 -10.38 5.54 -31.62
CA PRO A 182 -11.46 4.81 -32.30
C PRO A 182 -11.48 3.29 -32.01
N LEU A 183 -10.32 2.70 -31.75
CA LEU A 183 -10.18 1.26 -31.42
C LEU A 183 -10.18 0.97 -29.92
N GLY A 184 -10.57 1.94 -29.08
CA GLY A 184 -10.63 1.79 -27.62
C GLY A 184 -9.28 1.90 -26.90
N ALA A 185 -8.17 2.02 -27.62
CA ALA A 185 -6.85 2.23 -27.03
C ALA A 185 -6.77 3.60 -26.36
N LEU A 186 -6.09 3.68 -25.20
CA LEU A 186 -5.81 4.95 -24.54
C LEU A 186 -4.85 5.77 -25.40
N THR A 187 -5.15 7.06 -25.57
CA THR A 187 -4.34 7.97 -26.40
C THR A 187 -3.66 9.08 -25.57
N HIS A 188 -4.37 9.61 -24.59
CA HIS A 188 -3.83 10.62 -23.68
C HIS A 188 -4.65 10.75 -22.40
N VAL A 189 -4.04 11.35 -21.41
CA VAL A 189 -4.67 11.80 -20.17
C VAL A 189 -4.68 13.33 -20.17
N THR A 190 -5.82 13.95 -19.85
CA THR A 190 -5.95 15.38 -19.68
C THR A 190 -5.73 15.75 -18.21
N LEU A 191 -4.84 16.68 -17.97
CA LEU A 191 -4.44 17.15 -16.64
C LEU A 191 -4.76 18.64 -16.49
N MET A 192 -5.06 19.05 -15.27
CA MET A 192 -5.00 20.44 -14.83
C MET A 192 -3.73 20.63 -13.98
N THR A 193 -2.89 21.57 -14.36
CA THR A 193 -1.66 21.89 -13.63
C THR A 193 -1.95 22.72 -12.39
N ALA A 194 -0.96 22.88 -11.50
CA ALA A 194 -1.08 23.76 -10.34
C ALA A 194 -1.33 25.23 -10.69
N GLN A 195 -1.00 25.65 -11.92
CA GLN A 195 -1.24 26.99 -12.44
C GLN A 195 -2.65 27.17 -13.01
N GLY A 196 -3.44 26.10 -13.08
CA GLY A 196 -4.78 26.10 -13.66
C GLY A 196 -4.83 25.84 -15.17
N ASP A 197 -3.69 25.59 -15.80
CA ASP A 197 -3.62 25.29 -17.23
C ASP A 197 -4.00 23.83 -17.50
N THR A 198 -4.66 23.60 -18.63
CA THR A 198 -4.97 22.25 -19.09
C THR A 198 -3.87 21.74 -20.01
N GLN A 199 -3.35 20.54 -19.72
CA GLN A 199 -2.33 19.84 -20.50
C GLN A 199 -2.79 18.45 -20.91
N GLN A 200 -2.50 18.05 -22.15
CA GLN A 200 -2.67 16.67 -22.60
C GLN A 200 -1.34 15.92 -22.55
N LEU A 201 -1.33 14.80 -21.87
CA LEU A 201 -0.17 13.92 -21.75
C LEU A 201 -0.41 12.64 -22.55
N PRO A 202 0.28 12.44 -23.70
CA PRO A 202 0.13 11.25 -24.50
C PRO A 202 0.57 10.00 -23.72
N CYS A 203 -0.23 8.93 -23.78
CA CYS A 203 0.09 7.65 -23.15
C CYS A 203 -0.64 6.51 -23.84
N ASP A 204 -0.05 5.34 -23.76
CA ASP A 204 -0.62 4.09 -24.27
C ASP A 204 -1.21 3.23 -23.13
N GLN A 205 -0.75 3.46 -21.90
CA GLN A 205 -1.16 2.75 -20.70
C GLN A 205 -1.25 3.67 -19.49
N ALA A 206 -2.29 3.48 -18.69
CA ALA A 206 -2.46 4.13 -17.40
C ALA A 206 -3.01 3.17 -16.35
N VAL A 207 -2.59 3.32 -15.11
CA VAL A 207 -3.10 2.58 -13.95
C VAL A 207 -3.74 3.59 -13.00
N LEU A 208 -5.03 3.41 -12.72
CA LEU A 208 -5.78 4.26 -11.79
C LEU A 208 -5.52 3.83 -10.36
N CYS A 209 -4.90 4.72 -9.57
CA CYS A 209 -4.52 4.51 -8.17
C CYS A 209 -4.94 5.69 -7.29
N SER A 210 -6.00 6.40 -7.64
CA SER A 210 -6.45 7.64 -6.99
C SER A 210 -7.22 7.43 -5.66
N GLY A 211 -7.29 6.18 -5.15
CA GLY A 211 -7.89 5.88 -3.84
C GLY A 211 -9.34 6.35 -3.75
N ALA A 212 -9.67 7.09 -2.69
CA ALA A 212 -11.02 7.64 -2.46
C ALA A 212 -11.46 8.66 -3.53
N TRP A 213 -10.55 9.15 -4.36
CA TRP A 213 -10.81 10.11 -5.44
C TRP A 213 -11.10 9.43 -6.79
N SER A 214 -11.16 8.10 -6.85
CA SER A 214 -11.56 7.33 -8.03
C SER A 214 -13.08 7.46 -8.22
N ARG A 215 -13.51 8.38 -9.08
CA ARG A 215 -14.92 8.58 -9.46
C ARG A 215 -15.14 8.18 -10.90
#